data_625573bfbca0e25fc586700f1ac33d53
#
_entry.id   625573bfbca0e25fc586700f1ac33d53
#
_cell.length_a   1.000
_cell.length_b   1.000
_cell.length_c   1.000
_cell.angle_alpha   90.00
_cell.angle_beta   90.00
_cell.angle_gamma   90.00
#
_symmetry.space_group_name_H-M   'P 1'
#
loop_
_entity.id
_entity.type
_entity.pdbx_description
1 polymer ?
#
loop_
_entity_poly.entity_id
_entity_poly.type
_entity_poly.pdbx_seq_one_letter_code
_entity_poly.pdbx_strand_id
1 'polypeptide(L)'
;MTKARTLINLSWSTQRQDHGEQAFWMGMTLASMLGQIGLPGGGIGYGYGATNLVGRIRSSIAKPALPRLKNNVPDFIPVARIADMLLNPGTKYDYDGEKKTYPNIKMIYWCGGNPFHHHQDLNRLLEAWQRPETIIVNEPWWNANARHADIIFPVATTLERNDIGGGRRDKFIFAMQKAIEPVGQSRTDYDIFSLISKKLGFWDEFTEGRSEKEWLESFYGQFQKSAKELEIKMPNFSEFWSNGFYEFPEDKPKAFLHKYRSDPENNQLRTPSGKIEIYSSTIDSFGYDDCPGHPVWLEPCEWLGSDKAEDFPLHLITNQPKT
;
A
#
# COMPACT_ATOMS: atom_id res chain seq x y z
N MET A 1 -18.42 -25.08 -12.55
CA MET A 1 -17.33 -24.79 -11.58
C MET A 1 -16.99 -26.01 -10.72
N THR A 2 -17.92 -26.72 -10.12
CA THR A 2 -17.63 -27.86 -9.20
C THR A 2 -16.93 -29.05 -9.86
N LYS A 3 -17.07 -29.24 -11.17
CA LYS A 3 -16.48 -30.38 -11.91
C LYS A 3 -15.08 -30.10 -12.46
N ALA A 4 -14.56 -28.86 -12.32
CA ALA A 4 -13.27 -28.46 -12.85
C ALA A 4 -12.42 -27.74 -11.79
N ARG A 5 -11.12 -27.71 -12.00
CA ARG A 5 -10.22 -26.86 -11.20
C ARG A 5 -10.56 -25.40 -11.50
N THR A 6 -10.97 -24.66 -10.48
CA THR A 6 -11.47 -23.28 -10.62
C THR A 6 -10.70 -22.33 -9.72
N LEU A 7 -10.09 -21.30 -10.31
CA LEU A 7 -9.53 -20.15 -9.62
C LEU A 7 -10.46 -18.95 -9.83
N ILE A 8 -10.94 -18.37 -8.74
CA ILE A 8 -11.67 -17.11 -8.76
C ILE A 8 -10.63 -16.00 -8.66
N ASN A 9 -10.57 -15.14 -9.67
CA ASN A 9 -9.65 -14.00 -9.65
C ASN A 9 -10.44 -12.68 -9.63
N LEU A 10 -10.09 -11.81 -8.71
CA LEU A 10 -10.71 -10.48 -8.55
C LEU A 10 -9.70 -9.40 -8.90
N SER A 11 -10.17 -8.34 -9.53
CA SER A 11 -9.35 -7.15 -9.79
C SER A 11 -9.20 -6.30 -8.53
N TRP A 12 -8.04 -5.73 -8.33
CA TRP A 12 -7.82 -4.76 -7.25
C TRP A 12 -8.64 -3.47 -7.42
N SER A 13 -9.03 -3.15 -8.64
CA SER A 13 -9.85 -1.95 -8.91
C SER A 13 -11.22 -1.99 -8.22
N THR A 14 -11.76 -3.17 -7.90
CA THR A 14 -13.04 -3.29 -7.20
C THR A 14 -13.06 -2.58 -5.84
N GLN A 15 -11.92 -2.45 -5.15
CA GLN A 15 -11.82 -1.67 -3.91
C GLN A 15 -12.13 -0.17 -4.06
N ARG A 16 -12.15 0.36 -5.30
CA ARG A 16 -12.42 1.77 -5.58
C ARG A 16 -13.86 2.02 -6.01
N GLN A 17 -14.67 0.99 -5.97
CA GLN A 17 -16.09 1.07 -6.27
C GLN A 17 -16.88 1.21 -4.98
N ASP A 18 -18.08 1.76 -5.09
CA ASP A 18 -19.04 1.75 -4.02
C ASP A 18 -19.34 0.29 -3.61
N HIS A 19 -19.30 -0.01 -2.32
CA HIS A 19 -19.41 -1.36 -1.75
C HIS A 19 -18.43 -2.40 -2.32
N GLY A 20 -17.28 -1.97 -2.80
CA GLY A 20 -16.30 -2.84 -3.47
C GLY A 20 -15.69 -3.93 -2.59
N GLU A 21 -15.68 -3.77 -1.27
CA GLU A 21 -15.28 -4.79 -0.29
C GLU A 21 -16.16 -6.04 -0.36
N GLN A 22 -17.45 -5.90 -0.70
CA GLN A 22 -18.39 -7.00 -0.82
C GLN A 22 -17.99 -8.00 -1.90
N ALA A 23 -17.43 -7.53 -3.00
CA ALA A 23 -16.94 -8.37 -4.09
C ALA A 23 -15.79 -9.29 -3.63
N PHE A 24 -14.85 -8.78 -2.82
CA PHE A 24 -13.75 -9.58 -2.29
C PHE A 24 -14.25 -10.64 -1.32
N TRP A 25 -15.14 -10.28 -0.42
CA TRP A 25 -15.70 -11.19 0.56
C TRP A 25 -16.58 -12.27 -0.09
N MET A 26 -17.42 -11.88 -1.05
CA MET A 26 -18.21 -12.84 -1.83
C MET A 26 -17.32 -13.78 -2.65
N GLY A 27 -16.22 -13.27 -3.23
CA GLY A 27 -15.25 -14.10 -3.94
C GLY A 27 -14.59 -15.14 -3.03
N MET A 28 -14.23 -14.77 -1.80
CA MET A 28 -13.71 -15.71 -0.80
C MET A 28 -14.76 -16.74 -0.39
N THR A 29 -15.99 -16.30 -0.18
CA THR A 29 -17.14 -17.18 0.13
C THR A 29 -17.36 -18.20 -0.96
N LEU A 30 -17.44 -17.78 -2.21
CA LEU A 30 -17.64 -18.67 -3.36
C LEU A 30 -16.46 -19.66 -3.52
N ALA A 31 -15.22 -19.20 -3.36
CA ALA A 31 -14.05 -20.06 -3.40
C ALA A 31 -14.06 -21.11 -2.27
N SER A 32 -14.56 -20.75 -1.10
CA SER A 32 -14.74 -21.66 0.04
C SER A 32 -15.79 -22.72 -0.25
N MET A 33 -16.93 -22.34 -0.81
CA MET A 33 -18.00 -23.26 -1.21
C MET A 33 -17.53 -24.25 -2.30
N LEU A 34 -16.64 -23.84 -3.19
CA LEU A 34 -16.02 -24.71 -4.19
C LEU A 34 -15.00 -25.70 -3.58
N GLY A 35 -14.57 -25.51 -2.33
CA GLY A 35 -13.66 -26.38 -1.61
C GLY A 35 -12.25 -26.48 -2.22
N GLN A 36 -11.83 -25.50 -3.04
CA GLN A 36 -10.58 -25.57 -3.79
C GLN A 36 -9.47 -24.63 -3.27
N ILE A 37 -9.74 -23.86 -2.20
CA ILE A 37 -8.73 -23.02 -1.56
C ILE A 37 -7.57 -23.89 -1.08
N GLY A 38 -6.33 -23.46 -1.36
CA GLY A 38 -5.11 -24.20 -1.01
C GLY A 38 -4.68 -25.25 -2.02
N LEU A 39 -5.45 -25.48 -3.08
CA LEU A 39 -5.07 -26.38 -4.17
C LEU A 39 -4.36 -25.61 -5.30
N PRO A 40 -3.33 -26.20 -5.93
CA PRO A 40 -2.70 -25.61 -7.10
C PRO A 40 -3.72 -25.37 -8.24
N GLY A 41 -3.75 -24.14 -8.77
CA GLY A 41 -4.68 -23.76 -9.85
C GLY A 41 -6.14 -23.64 -9.42
N GLY A 42 -6.45 -23.69 -8.11
CA GLY A 42 -7.80 -23.52 -7.56
C GLY A 42 -7.84 -22.46 -6.46
N GLY A 43 -9.05 -22.16 -5.98
CA GLY A 43 -9.27 -21.23 -4.87
C GLY A 43 -9.49 -19.79 -5.30
N ILE A 44 -8.82 -18.84 -4.65
CA ILE A 44 -9.01 -17.41 -4.88
C ILE A 44 -7.67 -16.70 -5.08
N GLY A 45 -7.67 -15.71 -5.95
CA GLY A 45 -6.61 -14.73 -6.13
C GLY A 45 -7.19 -13.33 -6.37
N TYR A 46 -6.44 -12.31 -6.02
CA TYR A 46 -6.77 -10.93 -6.37
C TYR A 46 -5.49 -10.20 -6.77
N GLY A 47 -5.61 -9.31 -7.74
CA GLY A 47 -4.45 -8.65 -8.33
C GLY A 47 -3.43 -9.63 -8.90
N TYR A 48 -3.89 -10.73 -9.50
CA TYR A 48 -3.04 -11.79 -10.04
C TYR A 48 -2.07 -11.23 -11.07
N GLY A 49 -0.76 -11.36 -10.81
CA GLY A 49 0.29 -10.78 -11.63
C GLY A 49 0.45 -9.26 -11.56
N ALA A 50 -0.45 -8.53 -10.90
CA ALA A 50 -0.37 -7.08 -10.77
C ALA A 50 0.68 -6.64 -9.73
N THR A 51 0.88 -7.43 -8.71
CA THR A 51 1.93 -7.24 -7.70
C THR A 51 2.63 -8.57 -7.47
N ASN A 52 3.79 -8.53 -6.82
CA ASN A 52 4.54 -9.76 -6.49
C ASN A 52 3.91 -10.58 -5.36
N LEU A 53 2.60 -10.55 -5.20
CA LEU A 53 1.88 -11.25 -4.13
C LEU A 53 1.24 -12.56 -4.58
N VAL A 54 0.58 -12.56 -5.73
CA VAL A 54 -0.17 -13.72 -6.24
C VAL A 54 0.29 -14.05 -7.65
N GLY A 55 0.44 -15.35 -7.96
CA GLY A 55 0.80 -15.82 -9.29
C GLY A 55 2.29 -15.73 -9.62
N ARG A 56 3.15 -15.37 -8.65
CA ARG A 56 4.60 -15.36 -8.80
C ARG A 56 5.29 -16.19 -7.74
N ILE A 57 6.46 -16.72 -8.09
CA ILE A 57 7.36 -17.35 -7.13
C ILE A 57 7.90 -16.24 -6.22
N ARG A 58 7.88 -16.47 -4.93
CA ARG A 58 8.25 -15.48 -3.92
C ARG A 58 9.59 -15.83 -3.31
N SER A 59 10.40 -14.82 -3.04
CA SER A 59 11.55 -14.99 -2.15
C SER A 59 11.08 -15.12 -0.70
N SER A 60 11.68 -16.05 0.04
CA SER A 60 11.48 -16.20 1.50
C SER A 60 12.21 -15.12 2.29
N ILE A 61 13.10 -14.36 1.67
CA ILE A 61 13.91 -13.37 2.35
C ILE A 61 13.07 -12.17 2.76
N ALA A 62 13.10 -11.87 4.05
CA ALA A 62 12.52 -10.64 4.58
C ALA A 62 13.35 -9.44 4.09
N LYS A 63 12.68 -8.46 3.50
CA LYS A 63 13.33 -7.21 3.10
C LYS A 63 13.46 -6.28 4.29
N PRO A 64 14.59 -5.59 4.40
CA PRO A 64 14.80 -4.62 5.47
C PRO A 64 13.83 -3.46 5.34
N ALA A 65 13.62 -2.80 6.47
CA ALA A 65 12.86 -1.56 6.54
C ALA A 65 13.66 -0.53 7.34
N LEU A 66 13.43 0.73 7.05
CA LEU A 66 13.96 1.81 7.88
C LEU A 66 13.44 1.67 9.32
N PRO A 67 14.26 1.99 10.32
CA PRO A 67 13.80 2.08 11.69
C PRO A 67 12.60 3.05 11.77
N ARG A 68 11.56 2.64 12.47
CA ARG A 68 10.44 3.53 12.77
C ARG A 68 10.65 4.08 14.16
N LEU A 69 10.88 5.38 14.25
CA LEU A 69 10.86 6.06 15.51
C LEU A 69 9.49 5.95 16.18
N LYS A 70 9.44 6.13 17.51
CA LYS A 70 8.17 6.10 18.23
C LYS A 70 7.27 7.25 17.78
N ASN A 71 6.12 6.91 17.24
CA ASN A 71 5.07 7.90 16.99
C ASN A 71 4.29 8.14 18.28
N ASN A 72 4.34 9.36 18.80
CA ASN A 72 3.59 9.75 19.98
C ASN A 72 2.15 10.19 19.67
N VAL A 73 1.80 10.33 18.37
CA VAL A 73 0.45 10.64 17.91
C VAL A 73 -0.18 9.33 17.41
N PRO A 74 -1.10 8.73 18.18
CA PRO A 74 -1.74 7.46 17.80
C PRO A 74 -2.79 7.62 16.71
N ASP A 75 -3.27 8.86 16.51
CA ASP A 75 -4.34 9.14 15.56
C ASP A 75 -3.90 8.95 14.12
N PHE A 76 -4.81 8.44 13.33
CA PHE A 76 -4.65 8.30 11.89
C PHE A 76 -5.98 8.58 11.19
N ILE A 77 -5.92 8.92 9.91
CA ILE A 77 -7.10 9.15 9.08
C ILE A 77 -7.09 8.14 7.93
N PRO A 78 -8.16 7.41 7.70
CA PRO A 78 -8.32 6.63 6.48
C PRO A 78 -8.15 7.51 5.24
N VAL A 79 -7.41 7.03 4.24
CA VAL A 79 -7.09 7.81 3.03
C VAL A 79 -8.35 8.39 2.36
N ALA A 80 -9.43 7.62 2.29
CA ALA A 80 -10.69 8.05 1.70
C ALA A 80 -11.40 9.18 2.49
N ARG A 81 -10.97 9.46 3.73
CA ARG A 81 -11.61 10.44 4.61
C ARG A 81 -10.86 11.77 4.72
N ILE A 82 -9.83 12.01 3.92
CA ILE A 82 -9.02 13.25 4.01
C ILE A 82 -9.89 14.49 3.75
N ALA A 83 -10.71 14.50 2.70
CA ALA A 83 -11.60 15.62 2.43
C ALA A 83 -12.62 15.83 3.56
N ASP A 84 -13.21 14.74 4.09
CA ASP A 84 -14.14 14.81 5.22
C ASP A 84 -13.49 15.43 6.45
N MET A 85 -12.30 14.98 6.80
CA MET A 85 -11.55 15.50 7.95
C MET A 85 -11.30 17.01 7.83
N LEU A 86 -10.83 17.44 6.66
CA LEU A 86 -10.48 18.85 6.46
C LEU A 86 -11.71 19.78 6.46
N LEU A 87 -12.85 19.29 5.95
CA LEU A 87 -14.09 20.07 5.89
C LEU A 87 -14.87 20.06 7.21
N ASN A 88 -14.73 19.02 8.03
CA ASN A 88 -15.56 18.79 9.21
C ASN A 88 -14.74 18.54 10.49
N PRO A 89 -13.77 19.42 10.84
CA PRO A 89 -12.97 19.21 12.06
C PRO A 89 -13.87 19.13 13.30
N GLY A 90 -13.54 18.21 14.21
CA GLY A 90 -14.28 17.99 15.45
C GLY A 90 -15.52 17.11 15.33
N THR A 91 -15.95 16.74 14.12
CA THR A 91 -17.07 15.81 13.95
C THR A 91 -16.62 14.35 14.15
N LYS A 92 -17.60 13.51 14.53
CA LYS A 92 -17.36 12.08 14.74
C LYS A 92 -17.53 11.31 13.43
N TYR A 93 -16.76 10.25 13.28
CA TYR A 93 -16.90 9.29 12.18
C TYR A 93 -16.72 7.86 12.68
N ASP A 94 -17.30 6.91 11.97
CA ASP A 94 -17.17 5.50 12.27
C ASP A 94 -15.97 4.91 11.55
N TYR A 95 -15.18 4.10 12.27
CA TYR A 95 -14.11 3.34 11.73
C TYR A 95 -13.87 2.06 12.53
N ASP A 96 -14.01 0.92 11.88
CA ASP A 96 -13.74 -0.41 12.46
C ASP A 96 -14.48 -0.65 13.80
N GLY A 97 -15.75 -0.26 13.85
CA GLY A 97 -16.62 -0.36 15.04
C GLY A 97 -16.40 0.71 16.11
N GLU A 98 -15.45 1.61 15.90
CA GLU A 98 -15.14 2.70 16.84
C GLU A 98 -15.65 4.06 16.35
N LYS A 99 -16.04 4.92 17.28
CA LYS A 99 -16.32 6.34 17.01
C LYS A 99 -15.05 7.15 17.20
N LYS A 100 -14.50 7.65 16.09
CA LYS A 100 -13.34 8.55 16.10
C LYS A 100 -13.78 10.00 15.83
N THR A 101 -12.88 10.95 16.11
CA THR A 101 -13.15 12.39 15.90
C THR A 101 -12.10 12.95 14.95
N TYR A 102 -12.53 13.72 13.96
CA TYR A 102 -11.61 14.39 13.05
C TYR A 102 -10.80 15.48 13.76
N PRO A 103 -9.47 15.44 13.68
CA PRO A 103 -8.63 16.52 14.19
C PRO A 103 -8.79 17.80 13.33
N ASN A 104 -8.48 18.94 13.94
CA ASN A 104 -8.36 20.20 13.21
C ASN A 104 -6.94 20.34 12.64
N ILE A 105 -6.75 19.98 11.38
CA ILE A 105 -5.46 20.00 10.70
C ILE A 105 -5.14 21.41 10.24
N LYS A 106 -3.99 21.94 10.68
CA LYS A 106 -3.47 23.24 10.33
C LYS A 106 -2.39 23.18 9.24
N MET A 107 -1.66 22.07 9.18
CA MET A 107 -0.59 21.89 8.21
C MET A 107 -0.67 20.49 7.60
N ILE A 108 -0.46 20.44 6.30
CA ILE A 108 -0.24 19.20 5.55
C ILE A 108 1.20 19.18 5.08
N TYR A 109 1.91 18.06 5.33
CA TYR A 109 3.17 17.78 4.68
C TYR A 109 3.02 16.51 3.84
N TRP A 110 3.02 16.67 2.52
CA TRP A 110 2.75 15.58 1.59
C TRP A 110 4.02 15.09 0.92
N CYS A 111 4.32 13.80 1.07
CA CYS A 111 5.48 13.15 0.49
C CYS A 111 5.05 11.89 -0.27
N GLY A 112 5.30 11.88 -1.57
CA GLY A 112 4.96 10.77 -2.45
C GLY A 112 3.49 10.65 -2.82
N GLY A 113 3.23 10.24 -4.03
CA GLY A 113 1.89 10.17 -4.60
C GLY A 113 1.27 11.54 -4.89
N ASN A 114 0.14 11.53 -5.57
CA ASN A 114 -0.58 12.75 -5.95
C ASN A 114 -2.06 12.61 -5.57
N PRO A 115 -2.55 13.31 -4.53
CA PRO A 115 -3.93 13.18 -4.07
C PRO A 115 -4.93 13.55 -5.18
N PHE A 116 -4.59 14.50 -6.05
CA PHE A 116 -5.44 14.90 -7.17
C PHE A 116 -5.55 13.87 -8.30
N HIS A 117 -4.82 12.75 -8.21
CA HIS A 117 -4.94 11.59 -9.12
C HIS A 117 -5.56 10.36 -8.46
N HIS A 118 -5.56 10.31 -7.13
CA HIS A 118 -5.93 9.10 -6.40
C HIS A 118 -7.21 9.23 -5.58
N HIS A 119 -7.64 10.45 -5.27
CA HIS A 119 -8.85 10.67 -4.50
C HIS A 119 -10.09 10.75 -5.40
N GLN A 120 -11.19 10.32 -4.85
CA GLN A 120 -12.51 10.51 -5.39
C GLN A 120 -12.97 11.95 -5.13
N ASP A 121 -13.94 12.44 -5.93
CA ASP A 121 -14.53 13.76 -5.78
C ASP A 121 -13.47 14.88 -5.64
N LEU A 122 -12.77 15.12 -6.73
CA LEU A 122 -11.69 16.10 -6.77
C LEU A 122 -12.18 17.54 -6.50
N ASN A 123 -13.43 17.87 -6.83
CA ASN A 123 -13.99 19.18 -6.53
C ASN A 123 -14.12 19.40 -5.01
N ARG A 124 -14.60 18.39 -4.31
CA ARG A 124 -14.68 18.39 -2.85
C ARG A 124 -13.28 18.39 -2.20
N LEU A 125 -12.33 17.68 -2.78
CA LEU A 125 -10.93 17.71 -2.34
C LEU A 125 -10.33 19.12 -2.50
N LEU A 126 -10.57 19.81 -3.61
CA LEU A 126 -10.11 21.18 -3.85
C LEU A 126 -10.65 22.14 -2.80
N GLU A 127 -11.93 22.05 -2.45
CA GLU A 127 -12.53 22.84 -1.37
C GLU A 127 -11.86 22.52 -0.02
N ALA A 128 -11.66 21.24 0.29
CA ALA A 128 -11.01 20.77 1.51
C ALA A 128 -9.56 21.28 1.61
N TRP A 129 -8.85 21.32 0.49
CA TRP A 129 -7.45 21.73 0.42
C TRP A 129 -7.22 23.20 0.74
N GLN A 130 -8.29 24.02 0.76
CA GLN A 130 -8.22 25.44 1.19
C GLN A 130 -8.32 25.62 2.72
N ARG A 131 -8.51 24.56 3.49
CA ARG A 131 -8.71 24.65 4.95
C ARG A 131 -7.42 24.70 5.78
N PRO A 132 -6.37 23.92 5.46
CA PRO A 132 -5.08 24.05 6.15
C PRO A 132 -4.45 25.42 5.96
N GLU A 133 -3.72 25.89 6.98
CA GLU A 133 -3.00 27.15 6.93
C GLU A 133 -1.72 27.04 6.08
N THR A 134 -1.17 25.83 5.96
CA THR A 134 0.07 25.58 5.22
C THR A 134 0.07 24.19 4.61
N ILE A 135 0.44 24.12 3.35
CA ILE A 135 0.64 22.86 2.61
C ILE A 135 2.06 22.80 2.09
N ILE A 136 2.81 21.82 2.53
CA ILE A 136 4.18 21.54 2.11
C ILE A 136 4.20 20.26 1.30
N VAL A 137 4.93 20.24 0.19
CA VAL A 137 5.00 19.09 -0.72
C VAL A 137 6.44 18.81 -1.11
N ASN A 138 6.86 17.54 -1.02
CA ASN A 138 8.06 17.03 -1.69
C ASN A 138 7.65 16.49 -3.05
N GLU A 139 8.09 17.11 -4.15
CA GLU A 139 7.63 16.74 -5.48
C GLU A 139 8.73 17.00 -6.55
N PRO A 140 9.04 15.99 -7.41
CA PRO A 140 9.98 16.19 -8.52
C PRO A 140 9.35 16.87 -9.74
N TRP A 141 8.01 16.89 -9.83
CA TRP A 141 7.29 17.38 -11.01
C TRP A 141 6.30 18.49 -10.67
N TRP A 142 6.10 19.40 -11.60
CA TRP A 142 5.11 20.47 -11.46
C TRP A 142 3.69 19.96 -11.75
N ASN A 143 3.24 18.97 -10.99
CA ASN A 143 1.93 18.35 -11.12
C ASN A 143 0.82 19.10 -10.34
N ALA A 144 -0.39 18.56 -10.30
CA ALA A 144 -1.51 19.19 -9.61
C ALA A 144 -1.25 19.34 -8.09
N ASN A 145 -0.59 18.39 -7.44
CA ASN A 145 -0.27 18.48 -6.01
C ASN A 145 0.68 19.66 -5.72
N ALA A 146 1.76 19.80 -6.52
CA ALA A 146 2.69 20.90 -6.41
C ALA A 146 2.00 22.26 -6.64
N ARG A 147 1.06 22.34 -7.59
CA ARG A 147 0.34 23.59 -7.91
C ARG A 147 -0.62 24.05 -6.82
N HIS A 148 -1.00 23.18 -5.89
CA HIS A 148 -1.89 23.47 -4.78
C HIS A 148 -1.15 23.49 -3.43
N ALA A 149 0.18 23.62 -3.45
CA ALA A 149 1.00 23.74 -2.26
C ALA A 149 1.49 25.17 -2.05
N ASP A 150 1.72 25.55 -0.79
CA ASP A 150 2.33 26.83 -0.41
C ASP A 150 3.87 26.76 -0.49
N ILE A 151 4.42 25.59 -0.13
CA ILE A 151 5.86 25.35 -0.12
C ILE A 151 6.14 24.03 -0.86
N ILE A 152 7.07 24.10 -1.82
CA ILE A 152 7.49 22.93 -2.58
C ILE A 152 8.97 22.71 -2.35
N PHE A 153 9.34 21.54 -1.87
CA PHE A 153 10.72 21.09 -1.88
C PHE A 153 10.96 20.25 -3.14
N PRO A 154 11.81 20.71 -4.08
CA PRO A 154 12.14 19.94 -5.25
C PRO A 154 12.94 18.70 -4.84
N VAL A 155 12.38 17.53 -5.13
CA VAL A 155 12.96 16.25 -4.71
C VAL A 155 13.62 15.54 -5.88
N ALA A 156 14.75 14.90 -5.59
CA ALA A 156 15.50 14.12 -6.57
C ALA A 156 14.73 12.87 -7.00
N THR A 157 14.74 12.58 -8.29
CA THR A 157 14.20 11.35 -8.86
C THR A 157 15.09 10.14 -8.56
N THR A 158 14.62 8.94 -8.90
CA THR A 158 15.42 7.71 -8.73
C THR A 158 16.69 7.67 -9.60
N LEU A 159 16.76 8.45 -10.67
CA LEU A 159 17.97 8.57 -11.49
C LEU A 159 19.03 9.48 -10.88
N GLU A 160 18.64 10.32 -9.96
CA GLU A 160 19.45 11.39 -9.35
C GLU A 160 19.98 11.02 -7.96
N ARG A 161 19.73 9.80 -7.48
CA ARG A 161 20.18 9.31 -6.17
C ARG A 161 20.58 7.85 -6.21
N ASN A 162 21.33 7.43 -5.20
CA ASN A 162 21.59 6.02 -4.97
C ASN A 162 20.46 5.40 -4.14
N ASP A 163 20.13 4.13 -4.41
CA ASP A 163 19.12 3.41 -3.64
C ASP A 163 19.29 1.89 -3.79
N ILE A 164 18.54 1.12 -3.01
CA ILE A 164 18.36 -0.32 -3.22
C ILE A 164 16.90 -0.56 -3.57
N GLY A 165 16.66 -1.03 -4.80
CA GLY A 165 15.33 -1.32 -5.32
C GLY A 165 14.95 -2.79 -5.22
N GLY A 166 13.66 -3.07 -5.24
CA GLY A 166 13.12 -4.41 -5.35
C GLY A 166 11.68 -4.51 -4.85
N GLY A 167 10.86 -5.29 -5.53
CA GLY A 167 9.48 -5.55 -5.10
C GLY A 167 9.43 -6.36 -3.80
N ARG A 168 8.35 -6.26 -3.03
CA ARG A 168 8.23 -6.79 -1.67
C ARG A 168 8.63 -8.26 -1.49
N ARG A 169 8.47 -9.08 -2.50
CA ARG A 169 8.82 -10.50 -2.50
C ARG A 169 9.41 -10.95 -3.84
N ASP A 170 10.01 -10.01 -4.54
CA ASP A 170 10.75 -10.32 -5.75
C ASP A 170 11.97 -11.16 -5.44
N LYS A 171 12.37 -11.96 -6.40
CA LYS A 171 13.64 -12.66 -6.33
C LYS A 171 14.84 -11.77 -6.62
N PHE A 172 14.61 -10.53 -7.04
CA PHE A 172 15.68 -9.57 -7.32
C PHE A 172 15.71 -8.44 -6.30
N ILE A 173 16.95 -8.01 -6.02
CA ILE A 173 17.25 -6.68 -5.49
C ILE A 173 18.24 -6.00 -6.44
N PHE A 174 18.09 -4.69 -6.58
CA PHE A 174 18.86 -3.89 -7.53
C PHE A 174 19.67 -2.83 -6.80
N ALA A 175 20.94 -2.67 -7.18
CA ALA A 175 21.74 -1.51 -6.84
C ALA A 175 21.34 -0.37 -7.79
N MET A 176 20.47 0.51 -7.32
CA MET A 176 20.01 1.66 -8.10
C MET A 176 21.06 2.77 -8.00
N GLN A 177 22.04 2.72 -8.85
CA GLN A 177 23.13 3.71 -8.87
C GLN A 177 22.65 5.03 -9.48
N LYS A 178 23.06 6.13 -8.87
CA LYS A 178 22.81 7.46 -9.41
C LYS A 178 23.37 7.56 -10.83
N ALA A 179 22.52 7.91 -11.78
CA ALA A 179 22.88 8.03 -13.19
C ALA A 179 23.23 9.47 -13.60
N ILE A 180 22.63 10.46 -12.94
CA ILE A 180 22.85 11.88 -13.19
C ILE A 180 22.90 12.64 -11.86
N GLU A 181 23.51 13.82 -11.86
CA GLU A 181 23.45 14.71 -10.70
C GLU A 181 22.02 15.30 -10.56
N PRO A 182 21.56 15.59 -9.32
CA PRO A 182 20.29 16.24 -9.10
C PRO A 182 20.14 17.53 -9.91
N VAL A 183 19.01 17.67 -10.59
CA VAL A 183 18.74 18.82 -11.46
C VAL A 183 18.39 20.06 -10.63
N GLY A 184 19.05 21.18 -10.91
CA GLY A 184 18.77 22.46 -10.27
C GLY A 184 19.02 22.46 -8.77
N GLN A 185 17.98 22.69 -7.97
CA GLN A 185 18.05 22.71 -6.51
C GLN A 185 17.47 21.45 -5.87
N SER A 186 17.17 20.41 -6.65
CA SER A 186 16.59 19.19 -6.12
C SER A 186 17.55 18.50 -5.15
N ARG A 187 16.97 17.87 -4.13
CA ARG A 187 17.68 17.12 -3.10
C ARG A 187 16.95 15.80 -2.84
N THR A 188 17.66 14.82 -2.29
CA THR A 188 16.99 13.60 -1.85
C THR A 188 16.03 13.89 -0.69
N ASP A 189 14.98 13.08 -0.53
CA ASP A 189 14.12 13.17 0.65
C ASP A 189 14.93 13.05 1.94
N TYR A 190 15.96 12.19 1.93
CA TYR A 190 16.85 12.03 3.09
C TYR A 190 17.57 13.34 3.44
N ASP A 191 18.10 14.07 2.45
CA ASP A 191 18.77 15.36 2.68
C ASP A 191 17.78 16.41 3.19
N ILE A 192 16.57 16.47 2.59
CA ILE A 192 15.54 17.44 2.98
C ILE A 192 15.15 17.21 4.44
N PHE A 193 14.82 15.97 4.81
CA PHE A 193 14.42 15.65 6.19
C PHE A 193 15.59 15.74 7.18
N SER A 194 16.82 15.44 6.78
CA SER A 194 18.02 15.67 7.60
C SER A 194 18.22 17.13 7.92
N LEU A 195 18.01 18.03 6.94
CA LEU A 195 18.09 19.47 7.18
C LEU A 195 16.96 19.99 8.07
N ILE A 196 15.75 19.48 7.89
CA ILE A 196 14.60 19.82 8.75
C ILE A 196 14.85 19.32 10.17
N SER A 197 15.27 18.07 10.36
CA SER A 197 15.57 17.51 11.69
C SER A 197 16.67 18.27 12.41
N LYS A 198 17.69 18.73 11.66
CA LYS A 198 18.76 19.58 12.22
C LYS A 198 18.22 20.92 12.72
N LYS A 199 17.31 21.55 11.98
CA LYS A 199 16.66 22.80 12.40
C LYS A 199 15.74 22.61 13.60
N LEU A 200 15.15 21.45 13.75
CA LEU A 200 14.24 21.08 14.84
C LEU A 200 14.99 20.48 16.06
N GLY A 201 16.28 20.22 15.94
CA GLY A 201 17.12 19.78 17.06
C GLY A 201 17.12 18.27 17.35
N PHE A 202 16.74 17.42 16.39
CA PHE A 202 16.74 15.95 16.51
C PHE A 202 17.44 15.26 15.33
N TRP A 203 18.51 15.86 14.83
CA TRP A 203 19.26 15.34 13.67
C TRP A 203 19.90 13.98 13.97
N ASP A 204 20.47 13.80 15.15
CA ASP A 204 21.13 12.56 15.54
C ASP A 204 20.14 11.40 15.64
N GLU A 205 18.95 11.63 16.18
CA GLU A 205 17.89 10.64 16.28
C GLU A 205 17.33 10.26 14.91
N PHE A 206 17.25 11.21 13.99
CA PHE A 206 16.73 10.97 12.64
C PHE A 206 17.75 10.24 11.77
N THR A 207 19.02 10.67 11.80
CA THR A 207 20.05 10.16 10.88
C THR A 207 20.84 9.00 11.45
N GLU A 208 20.85 8.79 12.79
CA GLU A 208 21.78 7.93 13.51
C GLU A 208 23.26 8.26 13.18
N GLY A 209 23.54 9.51 12.78
CA GLY A 209 24.86 9.96 12.32
C GLY A 209 25.30 9.36 10.99
N ARG A 210 24.41 8.71 10.24
CA ARG A 210 24.72 7.98 9.00
C ARG A 210 24.52 8.86 7.77
N SER A 211 25.38 8.68 6.81
CA SER A 211 25.22 9.15 5.43
C SER A 211 24.28 8.23 4.64
N GLU A 212 23.82 8.67 3.46
CA GLU A 212 23.06 7.85 2.53
C GLU A 212 23.75 6.50 2.26
N LYS A 213 25.06 6.53 1.96
CA LYS A 213 25.83 5.31 1.68
C LYS A 213 25.83 4.36 2.88
N GLU A 214 26.04 4.83 4.09
CA GLU A 214 26.04 4.00 5.29
C GLU A 214 24.67 3.39 5.57
N TRP A 215 23.58 4.09 5.22
CA TRP A 215 22.25 3.52 5.25
C TRP A 215 22.07 2.39 4.24
N LEU A 216 22.53 2.56 2.99
CA LEU A 216 22.47 1.52 1.96
C LEU A 216 23.29 0.28 2.35
N GLU A 217 24.49 0.46 2.89
CA GLU A 217 25.32 -0.62 3.44
C GLU A 217 24.62 -1.35 4.60
N SER A 218 23.99 -0.61 5.49
CA SER A 218 23.23 -1.17 6.61
C SER A 218 22.03 -1.99 6.12
N PHE A 219 21.28 -1.51 5.14
CA PHE A 219 20.17 -2.25 4.55
C PHE A 219 20.63 -3.52 3.87
N TYR A 220 21.71 -3.44 3.10
CA TYR A 220 22.26 -4.62 2.46
C TYR A 220 22.75 -5.64 3.49
N GLY A 221 23.36 -5.20 4.58
CA GLY A 221 23.73 -6.05 5.70
C GLY A 221 22.54 -6.80 6.34
N GLN A 222 21.37 -6.16 6.40
CA GLN A 222 20.15 -6.83 6.87
C GLN A 222 19.68 -7.91 5.87
N PHE A 223 19.80 -7.70 4.56
CA PHE A 223 19.57 -8.75 3.57
C PHE A 223 20.52 -9.91 3.77
N GLN A 224 21.82 -9.65 3.92
CA GLN A 224 22.81 -10.69 4.15
C GLN A 224 22.52 -11.50 5.43
N LYS A 225 22.09 -10.84 6.50
CA LYS A 225 21.69 -11.52 7.74
C LYS A 225 20.50 -12.45 7.50
N SER A 226 19.43 -11.97 6.87
CA SER A 226 18.25 -12.77 6.55
C SER A 226 18.56 -13.92 5.59
N ALA A 227 19.46 -13.70 4.63
CA ALA A 227 19.91 -14.71 3.69
C ALA A 227 20.71 -15.82 4.38
N LYS A 228 21.58 -15.44 5.32
CA LYS A 228 22.38 -16.39 6.11
C LYS A 228 21.51 -17.33 6.96
N GLU A 229 20.41 -16.84 7.52
CA GLU A 229 19.43 -17.66 8.26
C GLU A 229 18.76 -18.73 7.36
N LEU A 230 18.76 -18.52 6.06
CA LEU A 230 18.24 -19.44 5.03
C LEU A 230 19.36 -20.18 4.28
N GLU A 231 20.59 -20.14 4.78
CA GLU A 231 21.79 -20.74 4.16
C GLU A 231 22.09 -20.23 2.73
N ILE A 232 21.60 -19.02 2.40
CA ILE A 232 21.85 -18.36 1.12
C ILE A 232 23.11 -17.50 1.23
N LYS A 233 24.08 -17.75 0.36
CA LYS A 233 25.31 -16.97 0.29
C LYS A 233 25.13 -15.76 -0.63
N MET A 234 25.21 -14.56 -0.08
CA MET A 234 25.19 -13.31 -0.83
C MET A 234 26.61 -12.73 -1.00
N PRO A 235 26.90 -11.98 -2.08
CA PRO A 235 28.15 -11.24 -2.22
C PRO A 235 28.27 -10.15 -1.13
N ASN A 236 29.44 -9.55 -0.99
CA ASN A 236 29.58 -8.35 -0.17
C ASN A 236 28.93 -7.13 -0.85
N PHE A 237 28.79 -6.02 -0.08
CA PHE A 237 28.10 -4.82 -0.62
C PHE A 237 28.80 -4.26 -1.87
N SER A 238 30.12 -4.21 -1.89
CA SER A 238 30.87 -3.66 -3.04
C SER A 238 30.66 -4.50 -4.30
N GLU A 239 30.69 -5.83 -4.17
CA GLU A 239 30.40 -6.74 -5.28
C GLU A 239 28.95 -6.62 -5.77
N PHE A 240 27.98 -6.57 -4.86
CA PHE A 240 26.58 -6.35 -5.21
C PHE A 240 26.40 -5.04 -5.96
N TRP A 241 27.00 -3.96 -5.43
CA TRP A 241 26.89 -2.63 -6.00
C TRP A 241 27.50 -2.57 -7.41
N SER A 242 28.65 -3.20 -7.59
CA SER A 242 29.31 -3.30 -8.90
C SER A 242 28.54 -4.15 -9.91
N ASN A 243 27.93 -5.26 -9.45
CA ASN A 243 27.15 -6.16 -10.29
C ASN A 243 25.79 -5.58 -10.71
N GLY A 244 25.29 -4.58 -9.99
CA GLY A 244 24.03 -3.91 -10.26
C GLY A 244 22.78 -4.62 -9.71
N PHE A 245 22.83 -5.93 -9.47
CA PHE A 245 21.70 -6.68 -8.89
C PHE A 245 22.19 -7.97 -8.23
N TYR A 246 21.28 -8.55 -7.43
CA TYR A 246 21.41 -9.91 -6.92
C TYR A 246 20.08 -10.65 -7.10
N GLU A 247 20.16 -11.90 -7.58
CA GLU A 247 19.03 -12.80 -7.75
C GLU A 247 19.01 -13.85 -6.64
N PHE A 248 17.94 -13.84 -5.84
CA PHE A 248 17.71 -14.86 -4.83
C PHE A 248 17.27 -16.18 -5.46
N PRO A 249 17.63 -17.32 -4.85
CA PRO A 249 17.13 -18.62 -5.29
C PRO A 249 15.60 -18.65 -5.31
N GLU A 250 15.05 -19.33 -6.28
CA GLU A 250 13.60 -19.49 -6.39
C GLU A 250 13.06 -20.47 -5.34
N ASP A 251 12.04 -20.06 -4.62
CA ASP A 251 11.23 -20.96 -3.81
C ASP A 251 10.33 -21.83 -4.70
N LYS A 252 9.99 -23.02 -4.21
CA LYS A 252 8.97 -23.85 -4.87
C LYS A 252 7.62 -23.10 -4.87
N PRO A 253 6.88 -23.13 -6.00
CA PRO A 253 5.54 -22.55 -6.04
C PRO A 253 4.65 -23.14 -4.97
N LYS A 254 3.94 -22.30 -4.25
CA LYS A 254 3.01 -22.68 -3.19
C LYS A 254 1.65 -22.09 -3.47
N ALA A 255 0.60 -22.91 -3.42
CA ALA A 255 -0.76 -22.41 -3.52
C ALA A 255 -1.09 -21.50 -2.32
N PHE A 256 -1.88 -20.47 -2.54
CA PHE A 256 -2.37 -19.63 -1.46
C PHE A 256 -3.13 -20.44 -0.42
N LEU A 257 -2.82 -20.29 0.86
CA LEU A 257 -3.39 -21.04 1.98
C LEU A 257 -3.17 -22.57 1.93
N HIS A 258 -2.16 -23.08 1.21
CA HIS A 258 -1.87 -24.51 1.15
C HIS A 258 -1.56 -25.13 2.53
N LYS A 259 -0.86 -24.41 3.41
CA LYS A 259 -0.57 -24.88 4.78
C LYS A 259 -1.84 -25.03 5.62
N TYR A 260 -2.72 -24.02 5.56
CA TYR A 260 -4.02 -24.07 6.23
C TYR A 260 -4.85 -25.26 5.72
N ARG A 261 -4.85 -25.52 4.41
CA ARG A 261 -5.57 -26.67 3.85
C ARG A 261 -5.03 -28.02 4.31
N SER A 262 -3.70 -28.18 4.34
CA SER A 262 -3.08 -29.45 4.70
C SER A 262 -3.13 -29.75 6.20
N ASP A 263 -3.11 -28.73 7.03
CA ASP A 263 -3.12 -28.84 8.49
C ASP A 263 -3.72 -27.56 9.10
N PRO A 264 -5.06 -27.47 9.14
CA PRO A 264 -5.74 -26.28 9.62
C PRO A 264 -5.59 -26.03 11.12
N GLU A 265 -5.33 -27.08 11.91
CA GLU A 265 -5.16 -26.95 13.36
C GLU A 265 -3.85 -26.24 13.72
N ASN A 266 -2.77 -26.60 13.06
CA ASN A 266 -1.45 -25.99 13.31
C ASN A 266 -1.16 -24.76 12.43
N ASN A 267 -1.99 -24.47 11.42
CA ASN A 267 -1.84 -23.31 10.54
C ASN A 267 -3.11 -22.47 10.49
N GLN A 268 -3.67 -22.19 11.65
CA GLN A 268 -4.89 -21.37 11.77
C GLN A 268 -4.74 -20.01 11.08
N LEU A 269 -5.84 -19.48 10.60
CA LEU A 269 -5.89 -18.12 10.05
C LEU A 269 -5.92 -17.09 11.19
N ARG A 270 -5.55 -15.85 10.86
CA ARG A 270 -5.60 -14.74 11.82
C ARG A 270 -7.00 -14.13 11.92
N THR A 271 -8.01 -14.97 11.96
CA THR A 271 -9.40 -14.59 12.19
C THR A 271 -9.79 -15.02 13.60
N PRO A 272 -10.81 -14.45 14.22
CA PRO A 272 -11.29 -14.87 15.55
C PRO A 272 -11.56 -16.38 15.66
N SER A 273 -12.09 -17.00 14.61
CA SER A 273 -12.37 -18.44 14.57
C SER A 273 -11.16 -19.30 14.20
N GLY A 274 -10.04 -18.71 13.77
CA GLY A 274 -8.91 -19.43 13.16
C GLY A 274 -9.20 -20.02 11.78
N LYS A 275 -10.39 -19.77 11.24
CA LYS A 275 -10.92 -20.32 9.97
C LYS A 275 -11.25 -19.21 8.98
N ILE A 276 -11.64 -19.60 7.76
CA ILE A 276 -12.25 -18.66 6.81
C ILE A 276 -13.64 -18.32 7.33
N GLU A 277 -13.91 -17.04 7.52
CA GLU A 277 -15.19 -16.54 8.02
C GLU A 277 -16.05 -16.07 6.85
N ILE A 278 -17.14 -16.80 6.58
CA ILE A 278 -18.21 -16.36 5.67
C ILE A 278 -19.14 -15.39 6.39
N TYR A 279 -19.38 -15.63 7.67
CA TYR A 279 -20.00 -14.70 8.60
C TYR A 279 -18.95 -14.23 9.60
N SER A 280 -18.84 -12.93 9.78
CA SER A 280 -17.96 -12.29 10.77
C SER A 280 -18.78 -11.66 11.88
N SER A 281 -18.75 -12.26 13.05
CA SER A 281 -19.40 -11.67 14.23
C SER A 281 -18.79 -10.34 14.65
N THR A 282 -17.52 -10.11 14.34
CA THR A 282 -16.84 -8.83 14.58
C THR A 282 -17.45 -7.73 13.73
N ILE A 283 -17.58 -7.94 12.41
CA ILE A 283 -18.18 -6.94 11.51
C ILE A 283 -19.65 -6.72 11.86
N ASP A 284 -20.39 -7.80 12.10
CA ASP A 284 -21.80 -7.72 12.50
C ASP A 284 -22.01 -6.89 13.76
N SER A 285 -21.10 -7.01 14.73
CA SER A 285 -21.16 -6.25 15.98
C SER A 285 -20.97 -4.72 15.81
N PHE A 286 -20.49 -4.27 14.65
CA PHE A 286 -20.35 -2.83 14.36
C PHE A 286 -21.69 -2.17 14.06
N GLY A 287 -22.69 -2.95 13.63
CA GLY A 287 -24.03 -2.46 13.35
C GLY A 287 -24.11 -1.51 12.16
N TYR A 288 -23.28 -1.72 11.14
CA TYR A 288 -23.28 -0.91 9.92
C TYR A 288 -24.33 -1.40 8.93
N ASP A 289 -25.19 -0.51 8.48
CA ASP A 289 -26.23 -0.84 7.50
C ASP A 289 -25.62 -1.19 6.12
N ASP A 290 -24.49 -0.60 5.79
CA ASP A 290 -23.78 -0.78 4.52
C ASP A 290 -22.65 -1.84 4.56
N CYS A 291 -22.46 -2.49 5.70
CA CYS A 291 -21.50 -3.58 5.86
C CYS A 291 -21.97 -4.59 6.91
N PRO A 292 -22.96 -5.46 6.60
CA PRO A 292 -23.44 -6.49 7.51
C PRO A 292 -22.39 -7.59 7.72
N GLY A 293 -22.63 -8.49 8.68
CA GLY A 293 -21.71 -9.55 9.07
C GLY A 293 -21.44 -10.66 8.03
N HIS A 294 -22.00 -10.55 6.85
CA HIS A 294 -21.79 -11.48 5.73
C HIS A 294 -21.84 -10.75 4.39
N PRO A 295 -21.24 -11.28 3.31
CA PRO A 295 -21.28 -10.61 2.03
C PRO A 295 -22.70 -10.56 1.46
N VAL A 296 -23.09 -9.38 0.99
CA VAL A 296 -24.38 -9.10 0.39
C VAL A 296 -24.20 -8.27 -0.88
N TRP A 297 -25.21 -8.29 -1.73
CA TRP A 297 -25.32 -7.30 -2.79
C TRP A 297 -25.88 -6.01 -2.20
N LEU A 298 -25.11 -4.95 -2.31
CA LEU A 298 -25.55 -3.59 -2.06
C LEU A 298 -25.48 -2.83 -3.36
N GLU A 299 -26.57 -2.14 -3.69
CA GLU A 299 -26.67 -1.44 -4.96
C GLU A 299 -25.78 -0.18 -4.94
N PRO A 300 -24.82 -0.07 -5.87
CA PRO A 300 -24.00 1.15 -5.96
C PRO A 300 -24.82 2.36 -6.35
N CYS A 301 -24.44 3.55 -5.85
CA CYS A 301 -25.11 4.81 -6.19
C CYS A 301 -25.08 5.12 -7.69
N GLU A 302 -24.06 4.64 -8.39
CA GLU A 302 -23.82 4.90 -9.82
C GLU A 302 -23.43 3.61 -10.55
N TRP A 303 -24.34 3.08 -11.34
CA TRP A 303 -24.12 1.91 -12.19
C TRP A 303 -25.13 1.90 -13.35
N LEU A 304 -24.90 1.08 -14.37
CA LEU A 304 -25.76 1.07 -15.57
C LEU A 304 -27.20 0.59 -15.35
N GLY A 305 -27.52 0.00 -14.20
CA GLY A 305 -28.87 -0.39 -13.80
C GLY A 305 -29.55 0.61 -12.85
N SER A 306 -28.91 1.73 -12.50
CA SER A 306 -29.51 2.76 -11.64
C SER A 306 -30.38 3.72 -12.43
N ASP A 307 -31.32 4.42 -11.74
CA ASP A 307 -32.17 5.45 -12.35
C ASP A 307 -31.33 6.57 -13.00
N LYS A 308 -30.15 6.87 -12.47
CA LYS A 308 -29.21 7.82 -13.08
C LYS A 308 -28.75 7.42 -14.48
N ALA A 309 -28.77 6.14 -14.82
CA ALA A 309 -28.36 5.67 -16.14
C ALA A 309 -29.38 6.03 -17.24
N GLU A 310 -30.59 6.41 -16.88
CA GLU A 310 -31.55 6.97 -17.85
C GLU A 310 -31.07 8.32 -18.40
N ASP A 311 -30.52 9.17 -17.53
CA ASP A 311 -29.97 10.47 -17.90
C ASP A 311 -28.51 10.39 -18.38
N PHE A 312 -27.72 9.45 -17.81
CA PHE A 312 -26.29 9.28 -18.07
C PHE A 312 -25.98 7.84 -18.51
N PRO A 313 -26.28 7.44 -19.73
CA PRO A 313 -26.23 6.04 -20.16
C PRO A 313 -24.82 5.51 -20.46
N LEU A 314 -23.77 6.34 -20.29
CA LEU A 314 -22.40 5.94 -20.55
C LEU A 314 -21.68 5.65 -19.24
N HIS A 315 -21.09 4.45 -19.14
CA HIS A 315 -20.24 4.08 -18.02
C HIS A 315 -18.78 4.47 -18.31
N LEU A 316 -18.22 5.37 -17.49
CA LEU A 316 -16.83 5.77 -17.60
C LEU A 316 -15.92 4.70 -16.98
N ILE A 317 -15.11 4.07 -17.81
CA ILE A 317 -14.03 3.19 -17.35
C ILE A 317 -12.74 3.98 -17.37
N THR A 318 -12.17 4.21 -16.21
CA THR A 318 -10.87 4.87 -16.08
C THR A 318 -9.76 3.83 -15.93
N ASN A 319 -8.64 4.09 -16.59
CA ASN A 319 -7.43 3.30 -16.45
C ASN A 319 -6.29 4.21 -16.01
N GLN A 320 -5.31 3.66 -15.29
CA GLN A 320 -4.09 4.40 -15.03
C GLN A 320 -3.35 4.59 -16.37
N PRO A 321 -3.08 5.84 -16.78
CA PRO A 321 -2.31 6.06 -17.99
C PRO A 321 -0.91 5.49 -17.78
N LYS A 322 -0.36 4.91 -18.82
CA LYS A 322 1.09 4.67 -18.88
C LYS A 322 1.73 6.04 -19.09
N THR A 323 2.46 6.48 -18.10
CA THR A 323 3.32 7.67 -18.20
C THR A 323 4.52 7.36 -19.05
#